data_7a22edc11edf7027cfe65deb3b01eae7
#
_entry.id   7a22edc11edf7027cfe65deb3b01eae7
#
_cell.length_a   1.000
_cell.length_b   1.000
_cell.length_c   1.000
_cell.angle_alpha   90.00
_cell.angle_beta   90.00
_cell.angle_gamma   90.00
#
_symmetry.space_group_name_H-M   'P 1'
#
loop_
_entity.id
_entity.type
_entity.pdbx_description
1 polymer ?
#
loop_
_entity_poly.entity_id
_entity_poly.type
_entity_poly.pdbx_seq_one_letter_code
_entity_poly.pdbx_strand_id
1 'polypeptide(L)'
;MIIRSFQEAEGTDAHVKAKTGTWESKRILLAKDRCGFSVHETVLYAGTETDMWYANHVEAVICTEGEAELTNRETGEKHWITPGTMYVLNGHEKHTMRPKTDFRCICVFNPPVTGREDHDENGVYPLLTEDDN
;
A
#
# COMPACT_ATOMS: atom_id res chain seq x y z
N MET A 1 -10.16 14.52 17.68
CA MET A 1 -9.87 14.88 16.27
C MET A 1 -8.38 14.64 16.01
N ILE A 2 -8.06 13.97 14.90
CA ILE A 2 -6.67 13.67 14.51
C ILE A 2 -6.35 14.52 13.28
N ILE A 3 -5.23 15.23 13.31
CA ILE A 3 -4.74 16.02 12.18
C ILE A 3 -3.26 15.68 12.00
N ARG A 4 -2.91 15.12 10.84
CA ARG A 4 -1.54 14.74 10.49
C ARG A 4 -1.29 15.02 9.02
N SER A 5 -0.02 15.24 8.65
CA SER A 5 0.37 15.41 7.25
C SER A 5 1.42 14.38 6.84
N PHE A 6 1.51 14.10 5.55
CA PHE A 6 2.56 13.23 5.02
C PHE A 6 3.94 13.86 5.19
N GLN A 7 4.05 15.18 5.15
CA GLN A 7 5.31 15.88 5.39
C GLN A 7 5.84 15.64 6.81
N GLU A 8 4.95 15.63 7.81
CA GLU A 8 5.33 15.34 9.20
C GLU A 8 5.82 13.91 9.37
N ALA A 9 5.31 12.98 8.56
CA ALA A 9 5.70 11.57 8.63
C ALA A 9 7.07 11.32 7.99
N GLU A 10 7.53 12.19 7.10
CA GLU A 10 8.77 12.00 6.36
C GLU A 10 9.98 11.86 7.28
N GLY A 11 10.76 10.78 7.09
CA GLY A 11 11.95 10.50 7.89
C GLY A 11 11.68 10.00 9.30
N THR A 12 10.42 9.79 9.68
CA THR A 12 10.05 9.22 10.98
C THR A 12 9.78 7.71 10.86
N ASP A 13 9.42 7.06 11.98
CA ASP A 13 9.02 5.66 11.99
C ASP A 13 7.77 5.38 11.15
N ALA A 14 6.98 6.42 10.85
CA ALA A 14 5.81 6.33 9.98
C ALA A 14 6.18 6.26 8.48
N HIS A 15 7.44 6.54 8.14
CA HIS A 15 7.96 6.48 6.78
C HIS A 15 8.71 5.16 6.58
N VAL A 16 8.08 4.20 5.90
CA VAL A 16 8.61 2.86 5.66
C VAL A 16 9.13 2.77 4.24
N LYS A 17 10.35 2.28 4.09
CA LYS A 17 10.94 1.98 2.78
C LYS A 17 11.04 0.46 2.62
N ALA A 18 10.51 -0.06 1.53
CA ALA A 18 10.47 -1.49 1.29
C ALA A 18 11.87 -2.08 1.15
N LYS A 19 12.07 -3.28 1.68
CA LYS A 19 13.32 -4.03 1.53
C LYS A 19 13.61 -4.37 0.07
N THR A 20 12.57 -4.51 -0.75
CA THR A 20 12.71 -4.73 -2.19
C THR A 20 13.30 -3.53 -2.92
N GLY A 21 13.26 -2.34 -2.32
CA GLY A 21 13.70 -1.11 -2.98
C GLY A 21 12.73 -0.58 -4.03
N THR A 22 11.49 -1.10 -4.09
CA THR A 22 10.54 -0.78 -5.15
C THR A 22 9.47 0.23 -4.75
N TRP A 23 9.32 0.50 -3.45
CA TRP A 23 8.32 1.45 -2.96
C TRP A 23 8.69 2.04 -1.60
N GLU A 24 8.00 3.11 -1.25
CA GLU A 24 8.01 3.71 0.09
C GLU A 24 6.58 4.07 0.50
N SER A 25 6.33 4.12 1.79
CA SER A 25 5.00 4.39 2.34
C SER A 25 5.09 5.28 3.56
N LYS A 26 4.23 6.30 3.63
CA LYS A 26 4.04 7.15 4.81
C LYS A 26 2.69 6.80 5.42
N ARG A 27 2.70 6.30 6.64
CA ARG A 27 1.53 5.70 7.30
C ARG A 27 1.03 6.63 8.38
N ILE A 28 -0.06 7.35 8.11
CA ILE A 28 -0.53 8.44 8.98
C ILE A 28 -1.75 8.09 9.84
N LEU A 29 -2.49 7.04 9.50
CA LEU A 29 -3.55 6.51 10.36
C LEU A 29 -3.29 5.02 10.55
N LEU A 30 -3.22 4.59 11.79
CA LEU A 30 -2.73 3.27 12.16
C LEU A 30 -3.71 2.56 13.10
N ALA A 31 -3.46 1.27 13.35
CA ALA A 31 -4.29 0.45 14.24
C ALA A 31 -4.45 1.07 15.63
N LYS A 32 -3.40 1.68 16.17
CA LYS A 32 -3.43 2.32 17.50
C LYS A 32 -4.41 3.49 17.59
N ASP A 33 -4.79 4.09 16.49
CA ASP A 33 -5.74 5.20 16.44
C ASP A 33 -7.20 4.73 16.57
N ARG A 34 -7.44 3.42 16.47
CA ARG A 34 -8.74 2.75 16.71
C ARG A 34 -9.88 3.27 15.82
N CYS A 35 -9.58 3.57 14.56
CA CYS A 35 -10.60 4.01 13.60
C CYS A 35 -11.15 2.88 12.73
N GLY A 36 -10.58 1.66 12.83
CA GLY A 36 -11.04 0.50 12.07
C GLY A 36 -10.42 0.36 10.69
N PHE A 37 -9.56 1.28 10.30
CA PHE A 37 -8.80 1.25 9.04
C PHE A 37 -7.50 2.02 9.20
N SER A 38 -6.57 1.82 8.28
CA SER A 38 -5.34 2.61 8.22
C SER A 38 -5.24 3.34 6.88
N VAL A 39 -4.50 4.44 6.86
CA VAL A 39 -4.32 5.29 5.67
C VAL A 39 -2.84 5.56 5.45
N HIS A 40 -2.38 5.29 4.23
CA HIS A 40 -1.00 5.51 3.81
C HIS A 40 -0.94 6.31 2.52
N GLU A 41 0.14 7.06 2.33
CA GLU A 41 0.56 7.49 1.00
C GLU A 41 1.73 6.62 0.59
N THR A 42 1.62 5.97 -0.56
CA THR A 42 2.66 5.09 -1.10
C THR A 42 3.14 5.61 -2.45
N VAL A 43 4.45 5.52 -2.66
CA VAL A 43 5.06 5.76 -3.97
C VAL A 43 5.72 4.47 -4.42
N LEU A 44 5.29 3.97 -5.58
CA LEU A 44 5.94 2.86 -6.26
C LEU A 44 6.82 3.46 -7.36
N TYR A 45 8.09 3.07 -7.38
CA TYR A 45 9.09 3.73 -8.23
C TYR A 45 9.00 3.32 -9.68
N ALA A 46 9.19 4.29 -10.58
CA ALA A 46 9.20 4.07 -12.02
C ALA A 46 10.16 2.94 -12.43
N GLY A 47 9.71 2.11 -13.35
CA GLY A 47 10.53 1.04 -13.92
C GLY A 47 10.73 -0.17 -13.01
N THR A 48 10.05 -0.24 -11.87
CA THR A 48 10.11 -1.38 -10.97
C THR A 48 8.95 -2.34 -11.20
N GLU A 49 9.04 -3.51 -10.59
CA GLU A 49 7.98 -4.50 -10.57
C GLU A 49 7.83 -5.01 -9.14
N THR A 50 6.60 -4.98 -8.62
CA THR A 50 6.30 -5.46 -7.28
C THR A 50 5.14 -6.43 -7.31
N ASP A 51 5.38 -7.66 -6.86
CA ASP A 51 4.35 -8.67 -6.64
C ASP A 51 3.80 -8.52 -5.24
N MET A 52 2.48 -8.48 -5.13
CA MET A 52 1.79 -8.25 -3.86
C MET A 52 0.61 -9.19 -3.69
N TRP A 53 0.36 -9.57 -2.45
CA TRP A 53 -0.79 -10.36 -2.08
C TRP A 53 -1.21 -10.00 -0.65
N TYR A 54 -2.35 -9.33 -0.53
CA TYR A 54 -2.88 -8.97 0.79
C TYR A 54 -3.87 -10.04 1.26
N ALA A 55 -3.35 -11.20 1.65
CA ALA A 55 -4.14 -12.33 2.13
C ALA A 55 -4.86 -12.02 3.46
N ASN A 56 -4.33 -11.09 4.23
CA ASN A 56 -4.82 -10.73 5.57
C ASN A 56 -5.60 -9.40 5.60
N HIS A 57 -5.65 -8.66 4.50
CA HIS A 57 -6.22 -7.31 4.45
C HIS A 57 -7.06 -7.13 3.19
N VAL A 58 -8.01 -6.23 3.27
CA VAL A 58 -8.61 -5.60 2.09
C VAL A 58 -7.93 -4.25 1.91
N GLU A 59 -7.51 -3.95 0.70
CA GLU A 59 -6.88 -2.68 0.37
C GLU A 59 -7.68 -1.96 -0.71
N ALA A 60 -7.95 -0.68 -0.48
CA ALA A 60 -8.39 0.25 -1.51
C ALA A 60 -7.24 1.19 -1.86
N VAL A 61 -7.03 1.43 -3.14
CA VAL A 61 -5.95 2.27 -3.66
C VAL A 61 -6.53 3.31 -4.61
N ILE A 62 -6.18 4.59 -4.39
CA ILE A 62 -6.55 5.68 -5.29
C ILE A 62 -5.26 6.31 -5.81
N CYS A 63 -5.07 6.27 -7.12
CA CYS A 63 -3.94 6.92 -7.77
C CYS A 63 -4.11 8.44 -7.73
N THR A 64 -3.07 9.16 -7.29
CA THR A 64 -3.04 10.62 -7.27
C THR A 64 -2.06 11.19 -8.28
N GLU A 65 -0.97 10.48 -8.59
CA GLU A 65 0.04 10.91 -9.57
C GLU A 65 0.64 9.69 -10.27
N GLY A 66 1.05 9.88 -11.52
CA GLY A 66 1.74 8.85 -12.28
C GLY A 66 0.81 7.82 -12.89
N GLU A 67 1.40 6.81 -13.50
CA GLU A 67 0.67 5.71 -14.16
C GLU A 67 1.39 4.38 -13.97
N ALA A 68 0.60 3.32 -13.89
CA ALA A 68 1.12 1.98 -13.70
C ALA A 68 0.21 0.93 -14.36
N GLU A 69 0.81 -0.20 -14.72
CA GLU A 69 0.07 -1.38 -15.13
C GLU A 69 -0.19 -2.25 -13.90
N LEU A 70 -1.44 -2.56 -13.64
CA LEU A 70 -1.87 -3.51 -12.63
C LEU A 70 -2.23 -4.82 -13.32
N THR A 71 -1.59 -5.90 -12.93
CA THR A 71 -1.91 -7.24 -13.40
C THR A 71 -2.54 -8.06 -12.28
N ASN A 72 -3.74 -8.59 -12.54
CA ASN A 72 -4.33 -9.60 -11.68
C ASN A 72 -3.68 -10.94 -12.06
N ARG A 73 -2.84 -11.50 -11.17
CA ARG A 73 -2.09 -12.73 -11.46
C ARG A 73 -2.96 -13.98 -11.48
N GLU A 74 -4.18 -13.92 -10.95
CA GLU A 74 -5.10 -15.05 -10.94
C GLU A 74 -5.86 -15.20 -12.27
N THR A 75 -6.13 -14.08 -12.93
CA THR A 75 -6.88 -14.05 -14.19
C THR A 75 -6.03 -13.66 -15.40
N GLY A 76 -4.89 -13.02 -15.18
CA GLY A 76 -4.06 -12.46 -16.23
C GLY A 76 -4.55 -11.11 -16.78
N GLU A 77 -5.67 -10.57 -16.25
CA GLU A 77 -6.17 -9.27 -16.67
C GLU A 77 -5.20 -8.16 -16.32
N LYS A 78 -5.04 -7.22 -17.25
CA LYS A 78 -4.19 -6.04 -17.09
C LYS A 78 -5.05 -4.79 -17.13
N HIS A 79 -4.77 -3.88 -16.19
CA HIS A 79 -5.47 -2.61 -16.09
C HIS A 79 -4.44 -1.49 -16.02
N TRP A 80 -4.70 -0.42 -16.78
CA TRP A 80 -3.88 0.78 -16.75
C TRP A 80 -4.46 1.73 -15.71
N ILE A 81 -3.68 2.07 -14.69
CA ILE A 81 -4.12 2.90 -13.57
C ILE A 81 -3.53 4.29 -13.73
N THR A 82 -4.38 5.29 -13.76
CA THR A 82 -4.04 6.71 -13.93
C THR A 82 -4.64 7.54 -12.80
N PRO A 83 -4.24 8.82 -12.65
CA PRO A 83 -4.76 9.67 -11.57
C PRO A 83 -6.28 9.72 -11.54
N GLY A 84 -6.84 9.59 -10.34
CA GLY A 84 -8.29 9.54 -10.12
C GLY A 84 -8.92 8.16 -10.23
N THR A 85 -8.15 7.14 -10.57
CA THR A 85 -8.63 5.75 -10.65
C THR A 85 -8.45 5.06 -9.31
N MET A 86 -9.49 4.37 -8.85
CA MET A 86 -9.46 3.52 -7.66
C MET A 86 -9.51 2.05 -8.07
N TYR A 87 -8.76 1.21 -7.37
CA TYR A 87 -8.99 -0.23 -7.38
C TYR A 87 -9.04 -0.77 -5.95
N VAL A 88 -9.78 -1.86 -5.77
CA VAL A 88 -9.95 -2.51 -4.46
C VAL A 88 -9.64 -3.98 -4.61
N LEU A 89 -8.76 -4.46 -3.73
CA LEU A 89 -8.39 -5.88 -3.66
C LEU A 89 -9.29 -6.58 -2.63
N ASN A 90 -10.57 -6.66 -2.96
CA ASN A 90 -11.59 -7.20 -2.06
C ASN A 90 -11.74 -8.72 -2.11
N GLY A 91 -11.11 -9.36 -3.07
CA GLY A 91 -11.02 -10.81 -3.18
C GLY A 91 -9.65 -11.38 -2.82
N HIS A 92 -8.81 -10.58 -2.18
CA HIS A 92 -7.42 -10.94 -1.83
C HIS A 92 -6.60 -11.38 -3.05
N GLU A 93 -6.81 -10.70 -4.18
CA GLU A 93 -6.18 -11.06 -5.45
C GLU A 93 -4.66 -10.89 -5.39
N LYS A 94 -3.94 -11.90 -5.85
CA LYS A 94 -2.51 -11.78 -6.13
C LYS A 94 -2.34 -10.88 -7.33
N HIS A 95 -1.50 -9.86 -7.21
CA HIS A 95 -1.34 -8.85 -8.26
C HIS A 95 0.09 -8.35 -8.38
N THR A 96 0.37 -7.72 -9.51
CA THR A 96 1.67 -7.13 -9.81
C THR A 96 1.47 -5.69 -10.27
N MET A 97 2.26 -4.78 -9.72
CA MET A 97 2.30 -3.39 -10.15
C MET A 97 3.60 -3.12 -10.90
N ARG A 98 3.45 -2.50 -12.08
CA ARG A 98 4.58 -2.06 -12.93
C ARG A 98 4.41 -0.57 -13.23
N PRO A 99 4.96 0.33 -12.39
CA PRO A 99 4.90 1.76 -12.62
C PRO A 99 5.68 2.16 -13.86
N LYS A 100 5.04 2.92 -14.75
CA LYS A 100 5.73 3.55 -15.88
C LYS A 100 6.44 4.82 -15.43
N THR A 101 5.79 5.60 -14.59
CA THR A 101 6.33 6.76 -13.89
C THR A 101 6.21 6.51 -12.41
N ASP A 102 6.83 7.33 -11.54
CA ASP A 102 6.58 7.19 -10.11
C ASP A 102 5.09 7.27 -9.86
N PHE A 103 4.56 6.21 -9.25
CA PHE A 103 3.13 6.04 -9.01
C PHE A 103 2.84 6.38 -7.57
N ARG A 104 2.13 7.49 -7.36
CA ARG A 104 1.72 7.95 -6.03
C ARG A 104 0.27 7.63 -5.80
N CYS A 105 -0.03 7.05 -4.64
CA CYS A 105 -1.39 6.63 -4.32
C CYS A 105 -1.69 6.75 -2.84
N ILE A 106 -2.99 6.85 -2.53
CA ILE A 106 -3.51 6.75 -1.16
C ILE A 106 -4.03 5.33 -1.00
N CYS A 107 -3.57 4.66 0.06
CA CYS A 107 -3.92 3.29 0.38
C CYS A 107 -4.69 3.24 1.68
N VAL A 108 -5.79 2.49 1.68
CA VAL A 108 -6.62 2.25 2.88
C VAL A 108 -6.68 0.76 3.13
N PHE A 109 -6.32 0.32 4.34
CA PHE A 109 -6.33 -1.09 4.73
C PHE A 109 -7.36 -1.35 5.83
N ASN A 110 -8.05 -2.48 5.72
CA ASN A 110 -8.90 -3.07 6.75
C ASN A 110 -8.59 -4.58 6.83
N PRO A 111 -8.23 -5.14 7.98
CA PRO A 111 -8.00 -4.44 9.26
C PRO A 111 -6.84 -3.44 9.16
N PRO A 112 -6.77 -2.46 10.08
CA PRO A 112 -5.72 -1.45 10.03
C PRO A 112 -4.35 -2.07 10.28
N VAL A 113 -3.33 -1.52 9.61
CA VAL A 113 -1.94 -1.90 9.86
C VAL A 113 -1.40 -1.17 11.09
N THR A 114 -0.39 -1.76 11.72
CA THR A 114 0.28 -1.18 12.89
C THR A 114 1.33 -0.12 12.51
N GLY A 115 1.78 -0.14 11.28
CA GLY A 115 2.85 0.73 10.76
C GLY A 115 4.21 0.01 10.69
N ARG A 116 4.29 -1.20 11.19
CA ARG A 116 5.51 -2.01 11.19
C ARG A 116 5.60 -2.99 10.03
N GLU A 117 4.50 -3.16 9.27
CA GLU A 117 4.42 -4.17 8.22
C GLU A 117 5.30 -3.82 7.02
N ASP A 118 6.00 -4.83 6.51
CA ASP A 118 6.58 -4.85 5.17
C ASP A 118 6.18 -6.19 4.54
N HIS A 119 6.22 -6.27 3.23
CA HIS A 119 5.91 -7.51 2.53
C HIS A 119 6.88 -8.61 2.94
N ASP A 120 6.34 -9.82 3.14
CA ASP A 120 7.15 -11.02 3.30
C ASP A 120 7.66 -11.50 1.91
N GLU A 121 8.28 -12.67 1.87
CA GLU A 121 8.82 -13.27 0.64
C GLU A 121 7.76 -13.53 -0.43
N ASN A 122 6.47 -13.60 -0.05
CA ASN A 122 5.34 -13.82 -0.95
C ASN A 122 4.60 -12.53 -1.31
N GLY A 123 5.10 -11.36 -0.90
CA GLY A 123 4.45 -10.07 -1.12
C GLY A 123 3.25 -9.83 -0.20
N VAL A 124 3.20 -10.47 0.95
CA VAL A 124 2.08 -10.43 1.91
C VAL A 124 2.47 -9.59 3.13
N TYR A 125 1.56 -8.73 3.58
CA TYR A 125 1.67 -8.12 4.90
C TYR A 125 1.25 -9.12 5.97
N PRO A 126 2.08 -9.35 7.01
CA PRO A 126 1.65 -10.14 8.15
C PRO A 126 0.49 -9.46 8.87
N LEU A 127 -0.41 -10.27 9.44
CA LEU A 127 -1.47 -9.73 10.29
C LEU A 127 -0.89 -9.43 11.66
N LEU A 128 -0.54 -8.16 11.89
CA LEU A 128 -0.04 -7.67 13.17
C LEU A 128 -1.14 -6.93 13.92
N THR A 129 -1.08 -6.96 15.24
CA THR A 129 -1.93 -6.17 16.12
C THR A 129 -1.05 -5.32 17.04
N GLU A 130 -1.65 -4.36 17.75
CA GLU A 130 -0.89 -3.54 18.70
C GLU A 130 -0.33 -4.36 19.87
N ASP A 131 -0.87 -5.55 20.13
CA ASP A 131 -0.40 -6.45 21.16
C ASP A 131 0.80 -7.31 20.70
N ASP A 132 1.10 -7.33 19.41
CA ASP A 132 2.21 -8.07 18.80
C ASP A 132 3.50 -7.24 18.88
N ASN A 133 4.42 -7.66 19.69
CA ASN A 133 5.73 -6.99 19.86
C ASN A 133 6.89 -7.94 19.54
#